data_441912a44fc1561d8ea270a3f33f5606
#
_entry.id   441912a44fc1561d8ea270a3f33f5606
#
_cell.length_a   1.000
_cell.length_b   1.000
_cell.length_c   1.000
_cell.angle_alpha   90.00
_cell.angle_beta   90.00
_cell.angle_gamma   90.00
#
_symmetry.space_group_name_H-M   'P 1'
#
loop_
_entity.id
_entity.type
_entity.pdbx_description
1 polymer ?
#
loop_
_entity_poly.entity_id
_entity_poly.type
_entity_poly.pdbx_seq_one_letter_code
_entity_poly.pdbx_strand_id
1 'polypeptide(L)'
;MVTETSEYYQDKIAVVTGGASGIGLALAETMLSYGAKRVILADFNDENLHREAARLTSAYPGKVLGIHCDVTKEEDVRKMIQRAAEPDGRVDLLFNNAGAGLAGPFDQQTNVHWERAFALNFYGALYGIRAVLPILRKQGSGHIVNTISGIAFVPMAYQTMYSATKAALNGLTLALRYELWDENIRVTSATPGTVVTAIWQGNAPPPGAQSPEQAAHAILSGVARNERLVLGDPQDVSGAKHSFDPDAAASMDEYLLNVARKRRRGEWVV
;
A
#
# COMPACT_ATOMS: atom_id res chain seq x y z
N MET A 1 -25.01 10.59 -1.97
CA MET A 1 -24.64 11.81 -1.23
C MET A 1 -23.13 11.97 -1.38
N VAL A 2 -22.69 13.15 -1.80
CA VAL A 2 -21.26 13.53 -1.82
C VAL A 2 -20.81 13.63 -0.36
N THR A 3 -19.72 12.97 -0.02
CA THR A 3 -19.12 13.03 1.33
C THR A 3 -17.82 13.82 1.27
N GLU A 4 -17.34 14.37 2.38
CA GLU A 4 -16.05 15.05 2.46
C GLU A 4 -14.91 14.17 1.87
N THR A 5 -14.98 12.85 2.10
CA THR A 5 -14.04 11.89 1.50
C THR A 5 -14.12 11.87 -0.02
N SER A 6 -15.32 11.82 -0.62
CA SER A 6 -15.46 11.76 -2.08
C SER A 6 -15.07 13.09 -2.74
N GLU A 7 -15.33 14.23 -2.11
CA GLU A 7 -14.91 15.55 -2.59
C GLU A 7 -13.39 15.66 -2.72
N TYR A 8 -12.64 15.05 -1.79
CA TYR A 8 -11.18 15.07 -1.83
C TYR A 8 -10.62 14.43 -3.11
N TYR A 9 -11.26 13.39 -3.62
CA TYR A 9 -10.81 12.65 -4.81
C TYR A 9 -11.37 13.18 -6.12
N GLN A 10 -12.36 14.04 -6.08
CA GLN A 10 -12.95 14.63 -7.28
C GLN A 10 -11.89 15.36 -8.12
N ASP A 11 -11.90 15.12 -9.42
CA ASP A 11 -10.99 15.69 -10.41
C ASP A 11 -9.48 15.43 -10.19
N LYS A 12 -9.13 14.47 -9.31
CA LYS A 12 -7.75 14.05 -9.06
C LYS A 12 -7.26 13.03 -10.09
N ILE A 13 -5.97 13.09 -10.35
CA ILE A 13 -5.24 12.08 -11.12
C ILE A 13 -4.45 11.22 -10.12
N ALA A 14 -4.76 9.92 -10.09
CA ALA A 14 -4.17 8.99 -9.16
C ALA A 14 -3.40 7.88 -9.88
N VAL A 15 -2.23 7.53 -9.35
CA VAL A 15 -1.45 6.36 -9.76
C VAL A 15 -1.52 5.33 -8.63
N VAL A 16 -1.83 4.08 -8.97
CA VAL A 16 -1.88 2.96 -8.03
C VAL A 16 -1.00 1.83 -8.52
N THR A 17 0.07 1.52 -7.79
CA THR A 17 0.90 0.35 -8.07
C THR A 17 0.27 -0.92 -7.46
N GLY A 18 0.41 -2.08 -8.15
CA GLY A 18 -0.39 -3.27 -7.83
C GLY A 18 -1.88 -3.02 -8.06
N GLY A 19 -2.20 -2.19 -9.07
CA GLY A 19 -3.55 -1.68 -9.33
C GLY A 19 -4.49 -2.65 -10.05
N ALA A 20 -4.01 -3.81 -10.48
CA ALA A 20 -4.81 -4.78 -11.24
C ALA A 20 -5.41 -5.89 -10.37
N SER A 21 -5.28 -5.83 -9.06
CA SER A 21 -5.87 -6.83 -8.15
C SER A 21 -6.01 -6.32 -6.72
N GLY A 22 -6.80 -7.02 -5.92
CA GLY A 22 -6.91 -6.85 -4.47
C GLY A 22 -7.15 -5.39 -4.04
N ILE A 23 -6.41 -4.95 -3.04
CA ILE A 23 -6.56 -3.61 -2.45
C ILE A 23 -6.30 -2.50 -3.47
N GLY A 24 -5.26 -2.66 -4.33
CA GLY A 24 -4.93 -1.67 -5.35
C GLY A 24 -6.07 -1.45 -6.36
N LEU A 25 -6.70 -2.52 -6.81
CA LEU A 25 -7.86 -2.44 -7.69
C LEU A 25 -9.05 -1.78 -6.98
N ALA A 26 -9.33 -2.17 -5.75
CA ALA A 26 -10.40 -1.58 -4.95
C ALA A 26 -10.20 -0.08 -4.68
N LEU A 27 -8.95 0.36 -4.41
CA LEU A 27 -8.59 1.78 -4.31
C LEU A 27 -8.91 2.52 -5.62
N ALA A 28 -8.53 1.94 -6.76
CA ALA A 28 -8.76 2.53 -8.07
C ALA A 28 -10.28 2.68 -8.38
N GLU A 29 -11.05 1.61 -8.16
CA GLU A 29 -12.51 1.61 -8.37
C GLU A 29 -13.20 2.64 -7.47
N THR A 30 -12.84 2.68 -6.20
CA THR A 30 -13.44 3.62 -5.26
C THR A 30 -13.11 5.07 -5.63
N MET A 31 -11.88 5.38 -6.03
CA MET A 31 -11.53 6.74 -6.48
C MET A 31 -12.28 7.15 -7.76
N LEU A 32 -12.46 6.21 -8.70
CA LEU A 32 -13.28 6.46 -9.89
C LEU A 32 -14.74 6.77 -9.52
N SER A 33 -15.32 6.03 -8.58
CA SER A 33 -16.67 6.26 -8.08
C SER A 33 -16.81 7.60 -7.34
N TYR A 34 -15.74 8.09 -6.75
CA TYR A 34 -15.65 9.42 -6.12
C TYR A 34 -15.39 10.56 -7.10
N GLY A 35 -15.37 10.27 -8.40
CA GLY A 35 -15.23 11.29 -9.43
C GLY A 35 -13.79 11.67 -9.78
N ALA A 36 -12.82 10.80 -9.50
CA ALA A 36 -11.45 11.02 -9.97
C ALA A 36 -11.43 11.32 -11.48
N LYS A 37 -10.58 12.26 -11.86
CA LYS A 37 -10.38 12.64 -13.27
C LYS A 37 -9.79 11.49 -14.06
N ARG A 38 -8.79 10.83 -13.48
CA ARG A 38 -8.13 9.68 -14.08
C ARG A 38 -7.46 8.82 -13.02
N VAL A 39 -7.54 7.51 -13.17
CA VAL A 39 -6.80 6.54 -12.37
C VAL A 39 -5.91 5.69 -13.25
N ILE A 40 -4.65 5.61 -12.90
CA ILE A 40 -3.64 4.80 -13.55
C ILE A 40 -3.47 3.51 -12.76
N LEU A 41 -3.78 2.37 -13.39
CA LEU A 41 -3.50 1.05 -12.89
C LEU A 41 -2.10 0.66 -13.34
N ALA A 42 -1.16 0.55 -12.41
CA ALA A 42 0.19 0.07 -12.71
C ALA A 42 0.38 -1.32 -12.11
N ASP A 43 0.69 -2.32 -12.93
CA ASP A 43 0.87 -3.69 -12.49
C ASP A 43 1.86 -4.43 -13.39
N PHE A 44 2.53 -5.46 -12.85
CA PHE A 44 3.42 -6.32 -13.62
C PHE A 44 2.68 -7.48 -14.30
N ASN A 45 1.47 -7.81 -13.86
CA ASN A 45 0.65 -8.87 -14.42
C ASN A 45 -0.20 -8.32 -15.57
N ASP A 46 0.28 -8.51 -16.79
CA ASP A 46 -0.37 -7.98 -18.00
C ASP A 46 -1.79 -8.51 -18.21
N GLU A 47 -2.06 -9.78 -17.92
CA GLU A 47 -3.38 -10.38 -18.09
C GLU A 47 -4.42 -9.69 -17.20
N ASN A 48 -4.12 -9.59 -15.90
CA ASN A 48 -4.99 -8.90 -14.96
C ASN A 48 -5.13 -7.41 -15.33
N LEU A 49 -4.01 -6.77 -15.66
CA LEU A 49 -3.99 -5.35 -16.03
C LEU A 49 -4.89 -5.05 -17.23
N HIS A 50 -4.77 -5.83 -18.32
CA HIS A 50 -5.59 -5.64 -19.50
C HIS A 50 -7.07 -5.89 -19.22
N ARG A 51 -7.39 -6.97 -18.49
CA ARG A 51 -8.76 -7.30 -18.12
C ARG A 51 -9.42 -6.20 -17.30
N GLU A 52 -8.75 -5.75 -16.22
CA GLU A 52 -9.34 -4.77 -15.31
C GLU A 52 -9.36 -3.36 -15.90
N ALA A 53 -8.32 -2.98 -16.65
CA ALA A 53 -8.33 -1.71 -17.37
C ALA A 53 -9.47 -1.64 -18.40
N ALA A 54 -9.70 -2.71 -19.17
CA ALA A 54 -10.81 -2.75 -20.11
C ALA A 54 -12.17 -2.68 -19.41
N ARG A 55 -12.36 -3.44 -18.33
CA ARG A 55 -13.58 -3.43 -17.51
C ARG A 55 -13.87 -2.04 -16.95
N LEU A 56 -12.88 -1.41 -16.33
CA LEU A 56 -13.05 -0.08 -15.76
C LEU A 56 -13.20 1.02 -16.82
N THR A 57 -12.53 0.89 -17.97
CA THR A 57 -12.72 1.83 -19.09
C THR A 57 -14.16 1.77 -19.63
N SER A 58 -14.78 0.61 -19.65
CA SER A 58 -16.18 0.46 -20.04
C SER A 58 -17.14 1.16 -19.07
N ALA A 59 -16.84 1.12 -17.76
CA ALA A 59 -17.64 1.77 -16.72
C ALA A 59 -17.35 3.28 -16.59
N TYR A 60 -16.10 3.68 -16.86
CA TYR A 60 -15.60 5.05 -16.70
C TYR A 60 -14.82 5.49 -17.95
N PRO A 61 -15.50 5.76 -19.10
CA PRO A 61 -14.83 6.09 -20.36
C PRO A 61 -13.85 7.26 -20.24
N GLY A 62 -12.62 7.06 -20.74
CA GLY A 62 -11.58 8.09 -20.75
C GLY A 62 -10.90 8.34 -19.39
N LYS A 63 -11.29 7.63 -18.32
CA LYS A 63 -10.77 7.87 -16.97
C LYS A 63 -9.77 6.82 -16.48
N VAL A 64 -9.47 5.79 -17.25
CA VAL A 64 -8.61 4.68 -16.83
C VAL A 64 -7.45 4.50 -17.80
N LEU A 65 -6.25 4.29 -17.26
CA LEU A 65 -5.06 3.96 -18.04
C LEU A 65 -4.35 2.77 -17.37
N GLY A 66 -4.18 1.67 -18.09
CA GLY A 66 -3.35 0.54 -17.68
C GLY A 66 -1.91 0.77 -18.13
N ILE A 67 -0.93 0.59 -17.24
CA ILE A 67 0.50 0.68 -17.53
C ILE A 67 1.21 -0.53 -16.95
N HIS A 68 1.88 -1.32 -17.79
CA HIS A 68 2.79 -2.36 -17.30
C HIS A 68 3.90 -1.73 -16.48
N CYS A 69 4.15 -2.24 -15.27
CA CYS A 69 5.20 -1.73 -14.39
C CYS A 69 5.66 -2.82 -13.42
N ASP A 70 6.90 -3.23 -13.54
CA ASP A 70 7.61 -3.98 -12.51
C ASP A 70 8.24 -2.98 -11.53
N VAL A 71 7.63 -2.79 -10.36
CA VAL A 71 8.10 -1.81 -9.37
C VAL A 71 9.50 -2.10 -8.82
N THR A 72 10.04 -3.30 -9.03
CA THR A 72 11.42 -3.64 -8.66
C THR A 72 12.45 -3.01 -9.60
N LYS A 73 12.01 -2.44 -10.71
CA LYS A 73 12.84 -1.76 -11.73
C LYS A 73 12.59 -0.26 -11.70
N GLU A 74 13.59 0.51 -11.27
CA GLU A 74 13.49 1.96 -11.16
C GLU A 74 13.08 2.63 -12.47
N GLU A 75 13.59 2.13 -13.59
CA GLU A 75 13.28 2.66 -14.93
C GLU A 75 11.81 2.46 -15.32
N ASP A 76 11.20 1.30 -14.97
CA ASP A 76 9.79 1.05 -15.23
C ASP A 76 8.91 2.01 -14.42
N VAL A 77 9.26 2.22 -13.14
CA VAL A 77 8.55 3.16 -12.26
C VAL A 77 8.68 4.60 -12.78
N ARG A 78 9.87 5.00 -13.22
CA ARG A 78 10.08 6.33 -13.80
C ARG A 78 9.22 6.55 -15.04
N LYS A 79 9.20 5.58 -15.97
CA LYS A 79 8.37 5.62 -17.19
C LYS A 79 6.88 5.65 -16.86
N MET A 80 6.44 4.83 -15.89
CA MET A 80 5.06 4.82 -15.42
C MET A 80 4.61 6.20 -14.95
N ILE A 81 5.38 6.85 -14.08
CA ILE A 81 5.05 8.20 -13.58
C ILE A 81 5.06 9.23 -14.69
N GLN A 82 6.04 9.21 -15.59
CA GLN A 82 6.09 10.10 -16.75
C GLN A 82 4.82 9.96 -17.60
N ARG A 83 4.46 8.74 -17.95
CA ARG A 83 3.29 8.44 -18.76
C ARG A 83 1.96 8.77 -18.06
N ALA A 84 1.90 8.61 -16.73
CA ALA A 84 0.74 9.03 -15.95
C ALA A 84 0.52 10.54 -15.98
N ALA A 85 1.60 11.32 -16.00
CA ALA A 85 1.56 12.77 -16.03
C ALA A 85 1.32 13.35 -17.44
N GLU A 86 1.62 12.62 -18.52
CA GLU A 86 1.46 13.07 -19.90
C GLU A 86 0.07 13.64 -20.14
N PRO A 87 -0.92 13.69 -20.41
CA PRO A 87 -1.94 14.56 -20.93
C PRO A 87 -2.12 15.87 -20.13
N ASP A 88 -1.91 15.84 -18.82
CA ASP A 88 -2.24 16.97 -17.94
C ASP A 88 -1.02 17.66 -17.31
N GLY A 89 0.17 17.09 -17.49
CA GLY A 89 1.40 17.60 -16.85
C GLY A 89 1.42 17.43 -15.32
N ARG A 90 0.52 16.60 -14.77
CA ARG A 90 0.32 16.48 -13.32
C ARG A 90 -0.03 15.06 -12.87
N VAL A 91 0.30 14.77 -11.61
CA VAL A 91 -0.18 13.63 -10.81
C VAL A 91 -0.57 14.18 -9.46
N ASP A 92 -1.77 13.88 -8.95
CA ASP A 92 -2.21 14.38 -7.63
C ASP A 92 -1.92 13.40 -6.51
N LEU A 93 -2.09 12.11 -6.79
CA LEU A 93 -2.02 11.05 -5.80
C LEU A 93 -1.13 9.92 -6.33
N LEU A 94 -0.20 9.46 -5.49
CA LEU A 94 0.57 8.23 -5.72
C LEU A 94 0.29 7.26 -4.58
N PHE A 95 -0.31 6.12 -4.91
CA PHE A 95 -0.45 4.99 -4.01
C PHE A 95 0.62 3.94 -4.32
N ASN A 96 1.68 3.90 -3.54
CA ASN A 96 2.66 2.82 -3.52
C ASN A 96 2.06 1.64 -2.77
N ASN A 97 1.26 0.84 -3.47
CA ASN A 97 0.51 -0.27 -2.89
C ASN A 97 1.08 -1.64 -3.27
N ALA A 98 1.81 -1.76 -4.38
CA ALA A 98 2.45 -3.01 -4.79
C ALA A 98 3.31 -3.60 -3.66
N GLY A 99 3.14 -4.89 -3.41
CA GLY A 99 3.88 -5.61 -2.37
C GLY A 99 3.41 -7.05 -2.23
N ALA A 100 4.18 -7.84 -1.50
CA ALA A 100 3.84 -9.22 -1.20
C ALA A 100 4.15 -9.57 0.25
N GLY A 101 3.32 -10.46 0.82
CA GLY A 101 3.61 -11.13 2.08
C GLY A 101 4.70 -12.20 1.87
N LEU A 102 5.72 -12.16 2.69
CA LEU A 102 6.87 -13.05 2.60
C LEU A 102 7.03 -13.78 3.92
N ALA A 103 6.96 -15.11 3.87
CA ALA A 103 7.03 -15.95 5.05
C ALA A 103 8.00 -17.11 4.84
N GLY A 104 8.58 -17.59 5.94
CA GLY A 104 9.46 -18.76 5.97
C GLY A 104 10.43 -18.71 7.14
N PRO A 105 11.02 -19.86 7.50
CA PRO A 105 12.03 -19.95 8.56
C PRO A 105 13.24 -19.07 8.24
N PHE A 106 13.78 -18.39 9.25
CA PHE A 106 14.88 -17.44 9.08
C PHE A 106 16.14 -18.08 8.50
N ASP A 107 16.48 -19.28 8.93
CA ASP A 107 17.64 -20.04 8.47
C ASP A 107 17.58 -20.49 7.00
N GLN A 108 16.37 -20.46 6.41
CA GLN A 108 16.16 -20.74 4.97
C GLN A 108 16.13 -19.47 4.11
N GLN A 109 16.22 -18.31 4.73
CA GLN A 109 16.18 -17.02 4.01
C GLN A 109 17.58 -16.64 3.54
N THR A 110 17.80 -16.73 2.23
CA THR A 110 19.06 -16.32 1.58
C THR A 110 19.12 -14.82 1.34
N ASN A 111 20.32 -14.29 1.05
CA ASN A 111 20.47 -12.88 0.66
C ASN A 111 19.59 -12.52 -0.55
N VAL A 112 19.46 -13.43 -1.53
CA VAL A 112 18.59 -13.22 -2.70
C VAL A 112 17.13 -13.03 -2.30
N HIS A 113 16.65 -13.76 -1.29
CA HIS A 113 15.29 -13.58 -0.76
C HIS A 113 15.14 -12.19 -0.12
N TRP A 114 16.12 -11.75 0.67
CA TRP A 114 16.13 -10.42 1.29
C TRP A 114 16.18 -9.30 0.26
N GLU A 115 17.07 -9.39 -0.74
CA GLU A 115 17.17 -8.42 -1.83
C GLU A 115 15.84 -8.28 -2.60
N ARG A 116 15.20 -9.40 -2.94
CA ARG A 116 13.88 -9.39 -3.60
C ARG A 116 12.79 -8.79 -2.71
N ALA A 117 12.80 -9.10 -1.42
CA ALA A 117 11.83 -8.56 -0.46
C ALA A 117 11.93 -7.03 -0.38
N PHE A 118 13.16 -6.51 -0.26
CA PHE A 118 13.40 -5.07 -0.24
C PHE A 118 13.13 -4.42 -1.60
N ALA A 119 13.50 -5.05 -2.70
CA ALA A 119 13.23 -4.54 -4.04
C ALA A 119 11.73 -4.29 -4.24
N LEU A 120 10.88 -5.25 -3.85
CA LEU A 120 9.44 -5.14 -4.04
C LEU A 120 8.79 -4.21 -3.00
N ASN A 121 8.99 -4.49 -1.70
CA ASN A 121 8.19 -3.86 -0.63
C ASN A 121 8.73 -2.50 -0.16
N PHE A 122 9.97 -2.14 -0.52
CA PHE A 122 10.60 -0.90 -0.10
C PHE A 122 11.10 -0.06 -1.27
N TYR A 123 12.00 -0.61 -2.10
CA TYR A 123 12.60 0.16 -3.19
C TYR A 123 11.58 0.56 -4.25
N GLY A 124 10.58 -0.28 -4.55
CA GLY A 124 9.49 0.10 -5.45
C GLY A 124 8.77 1.37 -5.03
N ALA A 125 8.46 1.50 -3.74
CA ALA A 125 7.87 2.72 -3.20
C ALA A 125 8.85 3.91 -3.22
N LEU A 126 10.12 3.69 -2.89
CA LEU A 126 11.17 4.70 -2.96
C LEU A 126 11.33 5.25 -4.38
N TYR A 127 11.33 4.39 -5.40
CA TYR A 127 11.39 4.80 -6.80
C TYR A 127 10.16 5.61 -7.20
N GLY A 128 8.96 5.18 -6.77
CA GLY A 128 7.72 5.94 -6.98
C GLY A 128 7.79 7.34 -6.39
N ILE A 129 8.25 7.47 -5.15
CA ILE A 129 8.44 8.75 -4.46
C ILE A 129 9.41 9.64 -5.25
N ARG A 130 10.59 9.12 -5.60
CA ARG A 130 11.61 9.87 -6.36
C ARG A 130 11.11 10.34 -7.71
N ALA A 131 10.35 9.50 -8.41
CA ALA A 131 9.84 9.80 -9.73
C ALA A 131 8.71 10.85 -9.70
N VAL A 132 7.83 10.81 -8.70
CA VAL A 132 6.68 11.73 -8.63
C VAL A 132 7.04 13.08 -8.01
N LEU A 133 8.00 13.13 -7.09
CA LEU A 133 8.31 14.31 -6.30
C LEU A 133 8.62 15.57 -7.13
N PRO A 134 9.40 15.51 -8.24
CA PRO A 134 9.60 16.69 -9.10
C PRO A 134 8.31 17.25 -9.69
N ILE A 135 7.34 16.37 -10.02
CA ILE A 135 6.03 16.76 -10.54
C ILE A 135 5.23 17.46 -9.46
N LEU A 136 5.16 16.86 -8.25
CA LEU A 136 4.44 17.43 -7.11
C LEU A 136 5.00 18.79 -6.69
N ARG A 137 6.32 18.96 -6.69
CA ARG A 137 6.98 20.24 -6.43
C ARG A 137 6.65 21.29 -7.46
N LYS A 138 6.68 20.92 -8.74
CA LYS A 138 6.33 21.83 -9.84
C LYS A 138 4.88 22.32 -9.76
N GLN A 139 3.95 21.43 -9.34
CA GLN A 139 2.52 21.79 -9.20
C GLN A 139 2.16 22.41 -7.84
N GLY A 140 3.09 22.35 -6.85
CA GLY A 140 2.91 22.95 -5.52
C GLY A 140 1.96 22.19 -4.61
N SER A 141 1.64 20.94 -4.94
CA SER A 141 0.76 20.11 -4.13
C SER A 141 0.82 18.63 -4.53
N GLY A 142 0.41 17.73 -3.65
CA GLY A 142 0.24 16.31 -3.94
C GLY A 142 0.11 15.47 -2.70
N HIS A 143 -0.18 14.19 -2.88
CA HIS A 143 -0.26 13.26 -1.77
C HIS A 143 0.35 11.90 -2.14
N ILE A 144 1.33 11.46 -1.37
CA ILE A 144 1.99 10.16 -1.48
C ILE A 144 1.45 9.27 -0.37
N VAL A 145 0.95 8.10 -0.74
CA VAL A 145 0.42 7.10 0.19
C VAL A 145 1.22 5.82 0.05
N ASN A 146 1.82 5.35 1.13
CA ASN A 146 2.56 4.09 1.15
C ASN A 146 1.78 3.03 1.93
N THR A 147 1.42 1.93 1.26
CA THR A 147 0.77 0.79 1.90
C THR A 147 1.80 -0.03 2.67
N ILE A 148 1.75 0.11 3.98
CA ILE A 148 2.53 -0.69 4.92
C ILE A 148 1.71 -1.92 5.37
N SER A 149 1.85 -2.35 6.60
CA SER A 149 1.07 -3.44 7.23
C SER A 149 1.16 -3.28 8.74
N GLY A 150 0.22 -3.80 9.50
CA GLY A 150 0.29 -3.92 10.95
C GLY A 150 1.56 -4.61 11.45
N ILE A 151 2.15 -5.49 10.61
CA ILE A 151 3.43 -6.15 10.89
C ILE A 151 4.62 -5.17 11.02
N ALA A 152 4.47 -3.93 10.56
CA ALA A 152 5.47 -2.88 10.79
C ALA A 152 5.56 -2.47 12.27
N PHE A 153 4.50 -2.69 13.02
CA PHE A 153 4.41 -2.40 14.47
C PHE A 153 4.54 -3.66 15.30
N VAL A 154 3.90 -4.76 14.86
CA VAL A 154 3.87 -6.06 15.55
C VAL A 154 4.63 -7.07 14.68
N PRO A 155 5.98 -7.10 14.75
CA PRO A 155 6.78 -8.02 13.94
C PRO A 155 6.54 -9.48 14.37
N MET A 156 6.32 -10.35 13.39
CA MET A 156 5.93 -11.73 13.66
C MET A 156 7.02 -12.73 13.24
N ALA A 157 7.20 -13.77 14.03
CA ALA A 157 8.05 -14.91 13.69
C ALA A 157 7.63 -15.51 12.33
N TYR A 158 8.60 -16.02 11.57
CA TYR A 158 8.46 -16.56 10.21
C TYR A 158 8.06 -15.52 9.15
N GLN A 159 7.98 -14.24 9.50
CA GLN A 159 7.76 -13.12 8.55
C GLN A 159 8.83 -12.03 8.72
N THR A 160 10.06 -12.39 9.08
CA THR A 160 11.15 -11.46 9.39
C THR A 160 11.44 -10.48 8.25
N MET A 161 11.55 -10.97 7.00
CA MET A 161 11.77 -10.11 5.83
C MET A 161 10.60 -9.13 5.62
N TYR A 162 9.36 -9.64 5.74
CA TYR A 162 8.16 -8.82 5.55
C TYR A 162 8.06 -7.74 6.62
N SER A 163 8.27 -8.11 7.89
CA SER A 163 8.30 -7.16 9.01
C SER A 163 9.36 -6.08 8.79
N ALA A 164 10.59 -6.47 8.44
CA ALA A 164 11.69 -5.55 8.21
C ALA A 164 11.39 -4.55 7.08
N THR A 165 10.86 -5.06 5.93
CA THR A 165 10.56 -4.20 4.78
C THR A 165 9.44 -3.21 5.07
N LYS A 166 8.38 -3.63 5.78
CA LYS A 166 7.25 -2.76 6.10
C LYS A 166 7.57 -1.77 7.23
N ALA A 167 8.41 -2.14 8.20
CA ALA A 167 8.94 -1.22 9.20
C ALA A 167 9.85 -0.15 8.56
N ALA A 168 10.73 -0.54 7.64
CA ALA A 168 11.57 0.39 6.90
C ALA A 168 10.72 1.38 6.07
N LEU A 169 9.69 0.89 5.36
CA LEU A 169 8.79 1.74 4.58
C LEU A 169 8.01 2.71 5.46
N ASN A 170 7.54 2.27 6.63
CA ASN A 170 6.87 3.14 7.60
C ASN A 170 7.80 4.25 8.09
N GLY A 171 9.04 3.91 8.46
CA GLY A 171 10.04 4.89 8.90
C GLY A 171 10.33 5.95 7.82
N LEU A 172 10.56 5.52 6.57
CA LEU A 172 10.72 6.42 5.42
C LEU A 172 9.51 7.35 5.27
N THR A 173 8.30 6.78 5.30
CA THR A 173 7.05 7.53 5.07
C THR A 173 6.84 8.61 6.12
N LEU A 174 7.03 8.27 7.39
CA LEU A 174 6.81 9.20 8.50
C LEU A 174 7.88 10.30 8.56
N ALA A 175 9.14 10.00 8.22
CA ALA A 175 10.19 11.02 8.13
C ALA A 175 9.92 11.98 6.97
N LEU A 176 9.64 11.44 5.78
CA LEU A 176 9.38 12.22 4.57
C LEU A 176 8.18 13.16 4.71
N ARG A 177 7.15 12.77 5.48
CA ARG A 177 5.99 13.62 5.75
C ARG A 177 6.39 14.98 6.30
N TYR A 178 7.36 15.02 7.21
CA TYR A 178 7.80 16.27 7.84
C TYR A 178 8.82 17.01 6.99
N GLU A 179 9.61 16.33 6.19
CA GLU A 179 10.51 16.98 5.23
C GLU A 179 9.74 17.77 4.15
N LEU A 180 8.57 17.25 3.74
CA LEU A 180 7.76 17.84 2.67
C LEU A 180 6.60 18.71 3.19
N TRP A 181 6.50 18.91 4.50
CA TRP A 181 5.35 19.58 5.12
C TRP A 181 5.11 20.99 4.57
N ASP A 182 6.15 21.79 4.50
CA ASP A 182 6.08 23.17 4.03
C ASP A 182 6.00 23.30 2.50
N GLU A 183 6.20 22.20 1.77
CA GLU A 183 6.04 22.13 0.31
C GLU A 183 4.58 21.84 -0.10
N ASN A 184 3.62 21.75 0.83
CA ASN A 184 2.23 21.34 0.59
C ASN A 184 2.12 19.96 -0.07
N ILE A 185 3.08 19.08 0.19
CA ILE A 185 3.08 17.69 -0.26
C ILE A 185 2.78 16.80 0.94
N ARG A 186 1.63 16.14 0.89
CA ARG A 186 1.17 15.25 1.95
C ARG A 186 1.79 13.88 1.79
N VAL A 187 2.07 13.22 2.91
CA VAL A 187 2.57 11.84 2.92
C VAL A 187 1.86 11.06 4.02
N THR A 188 1.26 9.93 3.65
CA THR A 188 0.49 9.08 4.57
C THR A 188 1.02 7.64 4.54
N SER A 189 1.18 7.07 5.73
CA SER A 189 1.39 5.63 5.92
C SER A 189 0.03 4.96 6.14
N ALA A 190 -0.28 3.88 5.43
CA ALA A 190 -1.57 3.21 5.55
C ALA A 190 -1.40 1.70 5.75
N THR A 191 -2.04 1.16 6.80
CA THR A 191 -2.24 -0.28 6.94
C THR A 191 -3.63 -0.64 6.43
N PRO A 192 -3.75 -1.66 5.58
CA PRO A 192 -5.05 -2.11 5.11
C PRO A 192 -5.81 -2.96 6.12
N GLY A 193 -5.17 -3.39 7.22
CA GLY A 193 -5.68 -4.45 8.09
C GLY A 193 -5.55 -5.83 7.45
N THR A 194 -6.29 -6.79 7.99
CA THR A 194 -6.36 -8.15 7.46
C THR A 194 -7.40 -8.22 6.35
N VAL A 195 -6.96 -8.45 5.10
CA VAL A 195 -7.80 -8.34 3.90
C VAL A 195 -7.79 -9.63 3.07
N VAL A 196 -8.95 -10.03 2.57
CA VAL A 196 -9.11 -11.19 1.66
C VAL A 196 -8.53 -10.88 0.30
N THR A 197 -7.29 -11.28 0.05
CA THR A 197 -6.57 -11.05 -1.21
C THR A 197 -5.71 -12.24 -1.58
N ALA A 198 -5.09 -12.21 -2.76
CA ALA A 198 -4.15 -13.24 -3.20
C ALA A 198 -2.87 -13.34 -2.32
N ILE A 199 -2.65 -12.43 -1.40
CA ILE A 199 -1.52 -12.47 -0.43
C ILE A 199 -1.51 -13.76 0.41
N TRP A 200 -2.67 -14.39 0.58
CA TRP A 200 -2.85 -15.64 1.32
C TRP A 200 -2.36 -16.89 0.57
N GLN A 201 -2.00 -16.76 -0.72
CA GLN A 201 -1.42 -17.84 -1.54
C GLN A 201 -2.20 -19.17 -1.47
N GLY A 202 -3.54 -19.08 -1.49
CA GLY A 202 -4.42 -20.24 -1.41
C GLY A 202 -4.80 -20.70 0.00
N ASN A 203 -4.18 -20.13 1.04
CA ASN A 203 -4.63 -20.36 2.43
C ASN A 203 -5.92 -19.56 2.68
N ALA A 204 -6.77 -20.09 3.56
CA ALA A 204 -7.95 -19.39 4.00
C ALA A 204 -7.57 -18.13 4.80
N PRO A 205 -8.14 -16.95 4.49
CA PRO A 205 -7.94 -15.77 5.32
C PRO A 205 -8.53 -15.99 6.72
N PRO A 206 -7.99 -15.34 7.75
CA PRO A 206 -8.52 -15.46 9.11
C PRO A 206 -9.98 -15.04 9.19
N PRO A 207 -10.75 -15.60 10.15
CA PRO A 207 -12.09 -15.10 10.45
C PRO A 207 -12.06 -13.59 10.75
N GLY A 208 -12.99 -12.85 10.16
CA GLY A 208 -13.08 -11.41 10.33
C GLY A 208 -12.19 -10.59 9.37
N ALA A 209 -11.46 -11.24 8.46
CA ALA A 209 -10.77 -10.52 7.38
C ALA A 209 -11.78 -9.71 6.54
N GLN A 210 -11.46 -8.45 6.32
CA GLN A 210 -12.30 -7.53 5.56
C GLN A 210 -12.14 -7.72 4.04
N SER A 211 -13.10 -7.22 3.27
CA SER A 211 -12.98 -7.20 1.82
C SER A 211 -11.97 -6.12 1.35
N PRO A 212 -11.43 -6.25 0.10
CA PRO A 212 -10.60 -5.21 -0.48
C PRO A 212 -11.29 -3.83 -0.53
N GLU A 213 -12.61 -3.81 -0.77
CA GLU A 213 -13.41 -2.58 -0.84
C GLU A 213 -13.51 -1.90 0.54
N GLN A 214 -13.73 -2.69 1.60
CA GLN A 214 -13.74 -2.16 2.97
C GLN A 214 -12.39 -1.54 3.33
N ALA A 215 -11.29 -2.22 3.02
CA ALA A 215 -9.94 -1.70 3.24
C ALA A 215 -9.68 -0.43 2.42
N ALA A 216 -10.10 -0.40 1.15
CA ALA A 216 -9.97 0.77 0.29
C ALA A 216 -10.74 1.97 0.85
N HIS A 217 -11.97 1.79 1.29
CA HIS A 217 -12.76 2.86 1.92
C HIS A 217 -12.10 3.41 3.19
N ALA A 218 -11.57 2.55 4.05
CA ALA A 218 -10.87 2.96 5.27
C ALA A 218 -9.60 3.78 4.92
N ILE A 219 -8.78 3.28 3.99
CA ILE A 219 -7.57 3.97 3.54
C ILE A 219 -7.93 5.33 2.93
N LEU A 220 -8.85 5.36 1.98
CA LEU A 220 -9.20 6.61 1.29
C LEU A 220 -9.81 7.65 2.24
N SER A 221 -10.58 7.21 3.23
CA SER A 221 -11.14 8.11 4.25
C SER A 221 -10.02 8.75 5.10
N GLY A 222 -9.05 7.98 5.59
CA GLY A 222 -7.93 8.52 6.37
C GLY A 222 -7.00 9.41 5.54
N VAL A 223 -6.76 9.05 4.26
CA VAL A 223 -5.98 9.85 3.32
C VAL A 223 -6.66 11.21 3.07
N ALA A 224 -7.98 11.24 2.87
CA ALA A 224 -8.71 12.50 2.69
C ALA A 224 -8.56 13.44 3.89
N ARG A 225 -8.58 12.89 5.10
CA ARG A 225 -8.32 13.65 6.35
C ARG A 225 -6.82 13.96 6.59
N ASN A 226 -5.93 13.62 5.66
CA ASN A 226 -4.49 13.80 5.79
C ASN A 226 -3.91 13.16 7.07
N GLU A 227 -4.40 11.98 7.43
CA GLU A 227 -3.88 11.25 8.57
C GLU A 227 -2.43 10.84 8.35
N ARG A 228 -1.61 10.98 9.38
CA ARG A 228 -0.21 10.54 9.38
C ARG A 228 -0.09 9.03 9.17
N LEU A 229 -1.00 8.30 9.83
CA LEU A 229 -1.07 6.86 9.86
C LEU A 229 -2.54 6.44 9.84
N VAL A 230 -2.94 5.81 8.75
CA VAL A 230 -4.26 5.18 8.63
C VAL A 230 -4.14 3.74 9.10
N LEU A 231 -4.97 3.35 10.06
CA LEU A 231 -5.02 2.01 10.63
C LEU A 231 -6.32 1.34 10.16
N GLY A 232 -6.18 0.31 9.32
CA GLY A 232 -7.29 -0.27 8.55
C GLY A 232 -8.24 -1.13 9.36
N ASP A 233 -7.81 -1.64 10.52
CA ASP A 233 -8.65 -2.46 11.39
C ASP A 233 -8.32 -2.28 12.89
N PRO A 234 -9.17 -2.82 13.81
CA PRO A 234 -8.93 -2.74 15.24
C PRO A 234 -7.65 -3.44 15.73
N GLN A 235 -7.17 -4.47 15.02
CA GLN A 235 -5.94 -5.18 15.37
C GLN A 235 -4.74 -4.29 15.10
N ASP A 236 -4.69 -3.61 13.96
CA ASP A 236 -3.66 -2.63 13.64
C ASP A 236 -3.65 -1.48 14.65
N VAL A 237 -4.83 -0.99 15.07
CA VAL A 237 -4.95 0.05 16.10
C VAL A 237 -4.37 -0.44 17.43
N SER A 238 -4.71 -1.65 17.86
CA SER A 238 -4.18 -2.23 19.09
C SER A 238 -2.67 -2.45 19.00
N GLY A 239 -2.19 -3.03 17.89
CA GLY A 239 -0.78 -3.27 17.64
C GLY A 239 0.04 -1.97 17.68
N ALA A 240 -0.41 -0.92 16.98
CA ALA A 240 0.28 0.37 16.96
C ALA A 240 0.36 1.05 18.35
N LYS A 241 -0.64 0.81 19.20
CA LYS A 241 -0.64 1.36 20.58
C LYS A 241 0.27 0.61 21.53
N HIS A 242 0.30 -0.72 21.46
CA HIS A 242 0.89 -1.54 22.52
C HIS A 242 2.27 -2.08 22.16
N SER A 243 2.70 -2.06 20.90
CA SER A 243 4.00 -2.63 20.49
C SER A 243 5.21 -2.00 21.17
N PHE A 244 5.10 -0.75 21.59
CA PHE A 244 6.18 -0.01 22.25
C PHE A 244 5.79 0.45 23.66
N ASP A 245 4.69 -0.08 24.20
CA ASP A 245 4.24 0.19 25.56
C ASP A 245 4.94 -0.78 26.53
N PRO A 246 5.80 -0.30 27.44
CA PRO A 246 6.47 -1.17 28.39
C PRO A 246 5.52 -1.96 29.29
N ASP A 247 4.35 -1.39 29.59
CA ASP A 247 3.35 -2.05 30.44
C ASP A 247 2.64 -3.21 29.73
N ALA A 248 2.62 -3.18 28.41
CA ALA A 248 2.07 -4.23 27.57
C ALA A 248 3.09 -5.31 27.17
N ALA A 249 4.37 -5.14 27.47
CA ALA A 249 5.45 -6.00 26.97
C ALA A 249 5.22 -7.49 27.25
N ALA A 250 4.86 -7.86 28.47
CA ALA A 250 4.64 -9.26 28.84
C ALA A 250 3.49 -9.91 28.05
N SER A 251 2.39 -9.21 27.87
CA SER A 251 1.23 -9.70 27.10
C SER A 251 1.54 -9.80 25.60
N MET A 252 2.33 -8.86 25.07
CA MET A 252 2.80 -8.91 23.69
C MET A 252 3.75 -10.08 23.46
N ASP A 253 4.69 -10.33 24.37
CA ASP A 253 5.59 -11.49 24.30
C ASP A 253 4.82 -12.80 24.32
N GLU A 254 3.83 -12.94 25.21
CA GLU A 254 2.98 -14.14 25.26
C GLU A 254 2.22 -14.37 23.94
N TYR A 255 1.62 -13.31 23.40
CA TYR A 255 0.94 -13.36 22.10
C TYR A 255 1.88 -13.79 20.98
N LEU A 256 3.02 -13.10 20.83
CA LEU A 256 3.99 -13.35 19.75
C LEU A 256 4.62 -14.74 19.86
N LEU A 257 4.93 -15.22 21.07
CA LEU A 257 5.42 -16.58 21.31
C LEU A 257 4.36 -17.63 20.95
N ASN A 258 3.09 -17.37 21.25
CA ASN A 258 2.00 -18.28 20.87
C ASN A 258 1.87 -18.38 19.34
N VAL A 259 1.91 -17.24 18.64
CA VAL A 259 1.94 -17.19 17.16
C VAL A 259 3.14 -17.97 16.62
N ALA A 260 4.34 -17.71 17.16
CA ALA A 260 5.56 -18.41 16.74
C ALA A 260 5.47 -19.93 16.90
N ARG A 261 4.94 -20.41 18.03
CA ARG A 261 4.74 -21.84 18.30
C ARG A 261 3.75 -22.48 17.35
N LYS A 262 2.64 -21.80 17.03
CA LYS A 262 1.65 -22.26 16.05
C LYS A 262 2.26 -22.38 14.67
N ARG A 263 2.93 -21.30 14.19
CA ARG A 263 3.59 -21.30 12.88
C ARG A 263 4.69 -22.36 12.75
N ARG A 264 5.43 -22.64 13.84
CA ARG A 264 6.40 -23.73 13.88
C ARG A 264 5.77 -25.10 13.63
N ARG A 265 4.51 -25.30 14.00
CA ARG A 265 3.74 -26.52 13.73
C ARG A 265 3.06 -26.53 12.36
N GLY A 266 3.31 -25.55 11.53
CA GLY A 266 2.68 -25.40 10.21
C GLY A 266 1.27 -24.79 10.25
N GLU A 267 0.84 -24.26 11.40
CA GLU A 267 -0.42 -23.54 11.50
C GLU A 267 -0.23 -22.10 11.02
N TRP A 268 -0.95 -21.72 9.98
CA TRP A 268 -0.91 -20.34 9.49
C TRP A 268 -1.89 -19.48 10.31
N VAL A 269 -1.36 -18.65 11.20
CA VAL A 269 -2.12 -17.73 12.06
C VAL A 269 -1.57 -16.30 11.92
N VAL A 270 -2.48 -15.34 12.07
CA VAL A 270 -2.20 -13.88 12.06
C VAL A 270 -2.35 -13.36 13.47
#